data_b7d23b0246790b7d6c10b75a0ee9582e
#
_entry.id   b7d23b0246790b7d6c10b75a0ee9582e
#
_cell.length_a   1.000
_cell.length_b   1.000
_cell.length_c   1.000
_cell.angle_alpha   90.00
_cell.angle_beta   90.00
_cell.angle_gamma   90.00
#
_symmetry.space_group_name_H-M   'P 1'
#
loop_
_entity.id
_entity.type
_entity.pdbx_description
1 polymer ?
#
loop_
_entity_poly.entity_id
_entity_poly.type
_entity_poly.pdbx_seq_one_letter_code
_entity_poly.pdbx_strand_id
1 'polypeptide(L)'
;MDVQILKLNKVVESEPGVHKAVVAWTIKAYPQPTLPMDIGMAVLAFFSGLFFLYGRFVYEDEHTKHLVVNSGVVGVVIVFILWIAVVRQKTVYSYRFTESGCEVEYWLNFPKSGSVFSKGLAIFAFVAILSMISIDPSLIWIAAGPAGISIAAAVKLLNWENPVEHHATDWARYDLVFIDRKRKIVVPSFHADPLAGFEVHLEKARIDDFVAFLKTVIPHAEFREAEWKW
;
A
#
# COMPACT_ATOMS: atom_id res chain seq x y z
N MET A 1 -20.05 9.46 0.46
CA MET A 1 -18.70 8.91 0.80
C MET A 1 -18.85 8.27 2.16
N ASP A 2 -19.37 7.02 2.15
CA ASP A 2 -19.86 6.35 3.35
C ASP A 2 -18.72 5.77 4.16
N VAL A 3 -18.44 6.39 5.29
CA VAL A 3 -17.62 5.80 6.36
C VAL A 3 -18.54 4.85 7.11
N GLN A 4 -18.52 3.57 6.75
CA GLN A 4 -19.10 2.55 7.61
C GLN A 4 -18.27 2.49 8.90
N ILE A 5 -18.79 3.14 9.92
CA ILE A 5 -18.38 2.95 11.30
C ILE A 5 -18.87 1.55 11.68
N LEU A 6 -18.05 0.55 11.45
CA LEU A 6 -18.25 -0.76 12.07
C LEU A 6 -18.05 -0.57 13.58
N LYS A 7 -19.17 -0.35 14.28
CA LYS A 7 -19.24 -0.57 15.73
C LYS A 7 -18.95 -2.05 15.98
N LEU A 8 -17.70 -2.40 16.14
CA LEU A 8 -17.30 -3.67 16.72
C LEU A 8 -17.45 -3.58 18.25
N ASN A 9 -18.73 -3.55 18.71
CA ASN A 9 -19.07 -4.06 20.03
C ASN A 9 -19.09 -5.60 19.97
N LYS A 10 -17.96 -6.21 19.66
CA LYS A 10 -17.72 -7.61 20.01
C LYS A 10 -16.80 -7.56 21.21
N VAL A 11 -17.40 -7.76 22.38
CA VAL A 11 -16.68 -8.16 23.58
C VAL A 11 -15.89 -9.42 23.20
N VAL A 12 -14.65 -9.25 22.83
CA VAL A 12 -13.71 -10.36 22.76
C VAL A 12 -13.46 -10.71 24.21
N GLU A 13 -13.92 -11.86 24.64
CA GLU A 13 -13.49 -12.46 25.91
C GLU A 13 -11.98 -12.42 25.94
N SER A 14 -11.45 -11.60 26.81
CA SER A 14 -10.03 -11.37 26.97
C SER A 14 -9.43 -12.62 27.59
N GLU A 15 -8.46 -13.23 26.93
CA GLU A 15 -7.50 -14.11 27.59
C GLU A 15 -6.88 -13.39 28.80
N PRO A 16 -6.63 -14.09 29.92
CA PRO A 16 -6.06 -13.48 31.09
C PRO A 16 -4.63 -13.00 30.80
N GLY A 17 -4.46 -11.67 30.67
CA GLY A 17 -3.18 -11.01 30.35
C GLY A 17 -3.31 -9.84 29.37
N VAL A 18 -4.42 -9.67 28.68
CA VAL A 18 -4.64 -8.56 27.75
C VAL A 18 -5.07 -7.31 28.52
N HIS A 19 -4.21 -6.32 28.57
CA HIS A 19 -4.54 -5.00 29.13
C HIS A 19 -5.77 -4.44 28.37
N LYS A 20 -6.80 -4.05 29.11
CA LYS A 20 -8.03 -3.50 28.54
C LYS A 20 -7.70 -2.27 27.72
N ALA A 21 -8.00 -2.30 26.41
CA ALA A 21 -7.80 -1.15 25.55
C ALA A 21 -8.60 0.05 26.07
N VAL A 22 -7.94 1.17 26.29
CA VAL A 22 -8.56 2.44 26.70
C VAL A 22 -9.17 3.11 25.48
N VAL A 23 -8.47 3.07 24.34
CA VAL A 23 -8.90 3.66 23.08
C VAL A 23 -8.59 2.69 21.94
N ALA A 24 -9.56 2.48 21.05
CA ALA A 24 -9.36 1.67 19.85
C ALA A 24 -10.11 2.26 18.65
N TRP A 25 -9.52 2.17 17.46
CA TRP A 25 -10.20 2.51 16.20
C TRP A 25 -9.56 1.83 15.00
N THR A 26 -10.30 1.79 13.91
CA THR A 26 -9.80 1.31 12.61
C THR A 26 -9.94 2.43 11.59
N ILE A 27 -8.88 2.67 10.81
CA ILE A 27 -8.84 3.70 9.78
C ILE A 27 -8.20 3.18 8.50
N LYS A 28 -8.64 3.70 7.36
CA LYS A 28 -8.02 3.44 6.06
C LYS A 28 -7.22 4.65 5.63
N ALA A 29 -5.91 4.51 5.58
CA ALA A 29 -5.00 5.59 5.21
C ALA A 29 -4.03 5.15 4.10
N TYR A 30 -3.40 6.12 3.46
CA TYR A 30 -2.25 5.85 2.60
C TYR A 30 -1.01 5.75 3.49
N PRO A 31 -0.18 4.69 3.34
CA PRO A 31 1.02 4.53 4.16
C PRO A 31 2.05 5.63 3.90
N GLN A 32 2.07 6.18 2.68
CA GLN A 32 3.01 7.22 2.27
C GLN A 32 2.30 8.33 1.50
N PRO A 33 2.90 9.55 1.40
CA PRO A 33 2.39 10.61 0.54
C PRO A 33 2.32 10.14 -0.92
N THR A 34 1.16 10.23 -1.55
CA THR A 34 0.98 9.74 -2.92
C THR A 34 1.54 10.67 -3.99
N LEU A 35 1.77 11.95 -3.66
CA LEU A 35 2.19 12.97 -4.63
C LEU A 35 3.46 12.61 -5.43
N PRO A 36 4.57 12.16 -4.82
CA PRO A 36 5.77 11.79 -5.58
C PRO A 36 5.52 10.62 -6.54
N MET A 37 4.74 9.64 -6.08
CA MET A 37 4.35 8.48 -6.91
C MET A 37 3.40 8.89 -8.04
N ASP A 38 2.45 9.79 -7.76
CA ASP A 38 1.54 10.33 -8.78
C ASP A 38 2.31 11.06 -9.88
N ILE A 39 3.33 11.86 -9.52
CA ILE A 39 4.21 12.53 -10.50
C ILE A 39 4.98 11.48 -11.31
N GLY A 40 5.57 10.47 -10.68
CA GLY A 40 6.29 9.40 -11.38
C GLY A 40 5.41 8.66 -12.38
N MET A 41 4.18 8.31 -12.00
CA MET A 41 3.23 7.64 -12.89
C MET A 41 2.77 8.56 -14.03
N ALA A 42 2.58 9.86 -13.78
CA ALA A 42 2.25 10.83 -14.83
C ALA A 42 3.39 10.95 -15.85
N VAL A 43 4.64 10.95 -15.40
CA VAL A 43 5.83 10.97 -16.29
C VAL A 43 5.89 9.71 -17.14
N LEU A 44 5.68 8.53 -16.55
CA LEU A 44 5.65 7.26 -17.31
C LEU A 44 4.52 7.23 -18.34
N ALA A 45 3.33 7.71 -17.97
CA ALA A 45 2.21 7.82 -18.90
C ALA A 45 2.50 8.78 -20.06
N PHE A 46 3.16 9.91 -19.76
CA PHE A 46 3.59 10.88 -20.75
C PHE A 46 4.57 10.27 -21.77
N PHE A 47 5.62 9.56 -21.31
CA PHE A 47 6.55 8.90 -22.21
C PHE A 47 5.89 7.80 -23.04
N SER A 48 4.98 7.02 -22.46
CA SER A 48 4.21 6.02 -23.21
C SER A 48 3.33 6.67 -24.27
N GLY A 49 2.72 7.82 -23.96
CA GLY A 49 1.96 8.64 -24.91
C GLY A 49 2.84 9.21 -26.04
N LEU A 50 4.05 9.67 -25.72
CA LEU A 50 5.02 10.10 -26.74
C LEU A 50 5.40 8.95 -27.68
N PHE A 51 5.57 7.73 -27.17
CA PHE A 51 5.83 6.55 -27.98
C PHE A 51 4.70 6.26 -28.95
N PHE A 52 3.45 6.39 -28.49
CA PHE A 52 2.26 6.29 -29.34
C PHE A 52 2.27 7.35 -30.45
N LEU A 53 2.50 8.62 -30.10
CA LEU A 53 2.52 9.72 -31.08
C LEU A 53 3.68 9.57 -32.07
N TYR A 54 4.85 9.18 -31.58
CA TYR A 54 6.01 8.94 -32.43
C TYR A 54 5.74 7.83 -33.44
N GLY A 55 5.17 6.70 -33.01
CA GLY A 55 4.76 5.62 -33.90
C GLY A 55 3.72 6.07 -34.92
N ARG A 56 2.77 6.95 -34.53
CA ARG A 56 1.69 7.39 -35.39
C ARG A 56 2.13 8.36 -36.49
N PHE A 57 3.10 9.25 -36.21
CA PHE A 57 3.44 10.38 -37.07
C PHE A 57 4.82 10.27 -37.74
N VAL A 58 5.72 9.45 -37.23
CA VAL A 58 7.12 9.40 -37.71
C VAL A 58 7.37 8.17 -38.58
N TYR A 59 6.74 7.02 -38.29
CA TYR A 59 6.95 5.80 -39.07
C TYR A 59 6.05 5.76 -40.31
N GLU A 60 6.69 5.55 -41.49
CA GLU A 60 6.00 5.35 -42.77
C GLU A 60 5.69 3.85 -43.02
N ASP A 61 6.59 2.96 -42.54
CA ASP A 61 6.38 1.51 -42.68
C ASP A 61 5.24 1.04 -41.78
N GLU A 62 4.19 0.50 -42.35
CA GLU A 62 2.96 0.12 -41.66
C GLU A 62 3.22 -0.95 -40.57
N HIS A 63 4.14 -1.90 -40.79
CA HIS A 63 4.44 -2.95 -39.81
C HIS A 63 5.08 -2.37 -38.53
N THR A 64 6.15 -1.58 -38.73
CA THR A 64 6.85 -0.92 -37.60
C THR A 64 5.96 0.08 -36.89
N LYS A 65 5.16 0.85 -37.65
CA LYS A 65 4.18 1.78 -37.11
C LYS A 65 3.19 1.10 -36.17
N HIS A 66 2.58 -0.02 -36.58
CA HIS A 66 1.66 -0.77 -35.73
C HIS A 66 2.33 -1.29 -34.47
N LEU A 67 3.57 -1.79 -34.56
CA LEU A 67 4.31 -2.24 -33.37
C LEU A 67 4.55 -1.12 -32.37
N VAL A 68 5.03 0.04 -32.82
CA VAL A 68 5.34 1.18 -31.96
C VAL A 68 4.07 1.79 -31.35
N VAL A 69 3.03 1.98 -32.17
CA VAL A 69 1.73 2.48 -31.70
C VAL A 69 1.13 1.57 -30.66
N ASN A 70 1.07 0.25 -30.92
CA ASN A 70 0.53 -0.71 -29.97
C ASN A 70 1.35 -0.76 -28.67
N SER A 71 2.68 -0.68 -28.75
CA SER A 71 3.54 -0.60 -27.57
C SER A 71 3.25 0.63 -26.72
N GLY A 72 3.02 1.78 -27.32
CA GLY A 72 2.61 3.00 -26.63
C GLY A 72 1.26 2.85 -25.92
N VAL A 73 0.26 2.29 -26.59
CA VAL A 73 -1.07 2.02 -26.00
C VAL A 73 -0.97 1.06 -24.83
N VAL A 74 -0.26 -0.06 -25.02
CA VAL A 74 -0.05 -1.06 -23.95
C VAL A 74 0.69 -0.43 -22.78
N GLY A 75 1.70 0.39 -23.03
CA GLY A 75 2.42 1.13 -22.00
C GLY A 75 1.50 2.02 -21.15
N VAL A 76 0.65 2.82 -21.79
CA VAL A 76 -0.34 3.68 -21.10
C VAL A 76 -1.28 2.83 -20.24
N VAL A 77 -1.80 1.72 -20.77
CA VAL A 77 -2.72 0.82 -20.04
C VAL A 77 -2.04 0.21 -18.83
N ILE A 78 -0.81 -0.28 -18.98
CA ILE A 78 -0.03 -0.85 -17.87
C ILE A 78 0.21 0.19 -16.78
N VAL A 79 0.65 1.40 -17.16
CA VAL A 79 0.87 2.49 -16.19
C VAL A 79 -0.41 2.81 -15.42
N PHE A 80 -1.56 2.86 -16.11
CA PHE A 80 -2.84 3.15 -15.46
C PHE A 80 -3.27 2.05 -14.48
N ILE A 81 -3.08 0.78 -14.86
CA ILE A 81 -3.35 -0.37 -13.98
C ILE A 81 -2.45 -0.31 -12.73
N LEU A 82 -1.14 -0.08 -12.91
CA LEU A 82 -0.20 0.03 -11.80
C LEU A 82 -0.52 1.22 -10.89
N TRP A 83 -0.93 2.36 -11.48
CA TRP A 83 -1.31 3.52 -10.69
C TRP A 83 -2.50 3.23 -9.77
N ILE A 84 -3.55 2.60 -10.29
CA ILE A 84 -4.73 2.23 -9.49
C ILE A 84 -4.38 1.13 -8.48
N ALA A 85 -3.68 0.09 -8.92
CA ALA A 85 -3.45 -1.12 -8.12
C ALA A 85 -2.38 -0.93 -7.03
N VAL A 86 -1.40 -0.06 -7.25
CA VAL A 86 -0.27 0.13 -6.32
C VAL A 86 -0.35 1.48 -5.62
N VAL A 87 -0.37 2.60 -6.38
CA VAL A 87 -0.28 3.95 -5.80
C VAL A 87 -1.55 4.33 -5.04
N ARG A 88 -2.71 3.90 -5.53
CA ARG A 88 -4.01 4.21 -4.90
C ARG A 88 -4.48 3.16 -3.90
N GLN A 89 -3.61 2.22 -3.57
CA GLN A 89 -3.93 1.21 -2.57
C GLN A 89 -3.80 1.79 -1.16
N LYS A 90 -4.88 1.66 -0.37
CA LYS A 90 -4.91 2.06 1.04
C LYS A 90 -4.55 0.87 1.92
N THR A 91 -3.97 1.17 3.06
CA THR A 91 -3.77 0.23 4.16
C THR A 91 -4.84 0.45 5.22
N VAL A 92 -5.32 -0.62 5.78
CA VAL A 92 -6.22 -0.60 6.95
C VAL A 92 -5.36 -0.73 8.18
N TYR A 93 -5.49 0.23 9.08
CA TYR A 93 -4.82 0.23 10.38
C TYR A 93 -5.87 0.03 11.48
N SER A 94 -5.65 -0.95 12.34
CA SER A 94 -6.46 -1.22 13.53
C SER A 94 -5.60 -0.95 14.75
N TYR A 95 -5.84 0.15 15.42
CA TYR A 95 -5.09 0.58 16.59
C TYR A 95 -5.81 0.17 17.87
N ARG A 96 -5.03 -0.30 18.84
CA ARG A 96 -5.45 -0.56 20.22
C ARG A 96 -4.47 0.11 21.16
N PHE A 97 -4.93 1.04 21.96
CA PHE A 97 -4.12 1.79 22.89
C PHE A 97 -4.50 1.42 24.31
N THR A 98 -3.48 1.15 25.11
CA THR A 98 -3.57 0.87 26.54
C THR A 98 -2.82 1.94 27.32
N GLU A 99 -2.88 1.91 28.64
CA GLU A 99 -2.09 2.81 29.48
C GLU A 99 -0.58 2.52 29.40
N SER A 100 -0.18 1.29 29.08
CA SER A 100 1.23 0.86 29.04
C SER A 100 1.82 0.90 27.63
N GLY A 101 1.02 0.79 26.57
CA GLY A 101 1.54 0.72 25.20
C GLY A 101 0.47 0.76 24.15
N CYS A 102 0.88 0.53 22.90
CA CYS A 102 -0.04 0.41 21.79
C CYS A 102 0.24 -0.85 20.97
N GLU A 103 -0.82 -1.36 20.37
CA GLU A 103 -0.81 -2.42 19.39
C GLU A 103 -1.45 -1.91 18.11
N VAL A 104 -0.83 -2.17 16.98
CA VAL A 104 -1.39 -1.92 15.67
C VAL A 104 -1.36 -3.18 14.84
N GLU A 105 -2.48 -3.47 14.25
CA GLU A 105 -2.60 -4.46 13.18
C GLU A 105 -2.83 -3.70 11.89
N TYR A 106 -2.07 -4.01 10.85
CA TYR A 106 -2.27 -3.37 9.56
C TYR A 106 -2.19 -4.36 8.41
N TRP A 107 -3.04 -4.14 7.42
CA TRP A 107 -3.13 -4.96 6.22
C TRP A 107 -3.56 -4.12 5.02
N LEU A 108 -3.21 -4.57 3.83
CA LEU A 108 -3.62 -3.91 2.60
C LEU A 108 -5.13 -4.00 2.40
N ASN A 109 -5.77 -2.87 2.05
CA ASN A 109 -7.20 -2.85 1.76
C ASN A 109 -7.46 -3.39 0.36
N PHE A 110 -7.40 -4.71 0.21
CA PHE A 110 -7.77 -5.34 -1.05
C PHE A 110 -9.29 -5.54 -1.14
N PRO A 111 -9.92 -5.17 -2.26
CA PRO A 111 -11.29 -5.57 -2.52
C PRO A 111 -11.35 -7.10 -2.60
N LYS A 112 -12.46 -7.70 -2.16
CA LYS A 112 -12.66 -9.17 -2.22
C LYS A 112 -12.45 -9.74 -3.63
N SER A 113 -12.74 -8.94 -4.66
CA SER A 113 -12.48 -9.26 -6.07
C SER A 113 -11.00 -9.26 -6.45
N GLY A 114 -10.11 -8.63 -5.67
CA GLY A 114 -8.69 -8.54 -5.98
C GLY A 114 -7.98 -9.90 -5.98
N SER A 115 -8.31 -10.78 -5.05
CA SER A 115 -7.76 -12.14 -5.02
C SER A 115 -8.25 -12.97 -6.21
N VAL A 116 -9.51 -12.80 -6.62
CA VAL A 116 -10.08 -13.46 -7.80
C VAL A 116 -9.42 -12.95 -9.06
N PHE A 117 -9.21 -11.63 -9.18
CA PHE A 117 -8.51 -11.01 -10.30
C PHE A 117 -7.05 -11.49 -10.40
N SER A 118 -6.31 -11.52 -9.29
CA SER A 118 -4.92 -12.01 -9.27
C SER A 118 -4.82 -13.47 -9.68
N LYS A 119 -5.73 -14.31 -9.19
CA LYS A 119 -5.81 -15.73 -9.58
C LYS A 119 -6.18 -15.88 -11.06
N GLY A 120 -7.13 -15.11 -11.54
CA GLY A 120 -7.52 -15.10 -12.96
C GLY A 120 -6.35 -14.68 -13.87
N LEU A 121 -5.62 -13.64 -13.50
CA LEU A 121 -4.43 -13.17 -14.23
C LEU A 121 -3.32 -14.24 -14.25
N ALA A 122 -3.09 -14.91 -13.12
CA ALA A 122 -2.10 -15.99 -13.04
C ALA A 122 -2.46 -17.18 -13.96
N ILE A 123 -3.73 -17.58 -13.96
CA ILE A 123 -4.22 -18.65 -14.85
C ILE A 123 -4.12 -18.23 -16.31
N PHE A 124 -4.50 -17.00 -16.64
CA PHE A 124 -4.38 -16.45 -17.99
C PHE A 124 -2.93 -16.45 -18.48
N ALA A 125 -1.99 -15.96 -17.64
CA ALA A 125 -0.56 -15.95 -17.98
C ALA A 125 -0.03 -17.37 -18.21
N PHE A 126 -0.42 -18.32 -17.38
CA PHE A 126 -0.03 -19.73 -17.52
C PHE A 126 -0.56 -20.34 -18.82
N VAL A 127 -1.83 -20.13 -19.14
CA VAL A 127 -2.44 -20.61 -20.40
C VAL A 127 -1.77 -19.95 -21.61
N ALA A 128 -1.48 -18.66 -21.55
CA ALA A 128 -0.79 -17.94 -22.63
C ALA A 128 0.60 -18.51 -22.90
N ILE A 129 1.39 -18.79 -21.85
CA ILE A 129 2.73 -19.41 -21.96
C ILE A 129 2.61 -20.80 -22.60
N LEU A 130 1.69 -21.63 -22.13
CA LEU A 130 1.50 -22.98 -22.72
C LEU A 130 1.08 -22.90 -24.17
N SER A 131 0.22 -21.96 -24.55
CA SER A 131 -0.20 -21.75 -25.92
C SER A 131 0.99 -21.33 -26.82
N MET A 132 1.84 -20.42 -26.33
CA MET A 132 3.04 -20.01 -27.08
C MET A 132 4.01 -21.18 -27.33
N ILE A 133 4.27 -22.00 -26.31
CA ILE A 133 5.13 -23.19 -26.42
C ILE A 133 4.52 -24.21 -27.39
N SER A 134 3.20 -24.33 -27.45
CA SER A 134 2.52 -25.25 -28.37
C SER A 134 2.63 -24.82 -29.82
N ILE A 135 2.73 -23.50 -30.10
CA ILE A 135 2.89 -22.96 -31.45
C ILE A 135 4.33 -23.11 -31.93
N ASP A 136 5.29 -22.79 -31.09
CA ASP A 136 6.70 -22.90 -31.39
C ASP A 136 7.49 -23.42 -30.16
N PRO A 137 7.83 -24.73 -30.15
CA PRO A 137 8.59 -25.32 -29.03
C PRO A 137 9.98 -24.69 -28.81
N SER A 138 10.57 -24.01 -29.82
CA SER A 138 11.85 -23.33 -29.64
C SER A 138 11.78 -22.13 -28.72
N LEU A 139 10.60 -21.54 -28.54
CA LEU A 139 10.36 -20.46 -27.60
C LEU A 139 10.60 -20.84 -26.14
N ILE A 140 10.62 -22.16 -25.82
CA ILE A 140 10.93 -22.63 -24.47
C ILE A 140 12.32 -22.17 -24.01
N TRP A 141 13.30 -22.12 -24.93
CA TRP A 141 14.66 -21.69 -24.63
C TRP A 141 14.78 -20.18 -24.42
N ILE A 142 14.04 -19.40 -25.20
CA ILE A 142 14.00 -17.95 -25.06
C ILE A 142 13.21 -17.56 -23.80
N ALA A 143 12.15 -18.33 -23.51
CA ALA A 143 11.27 -18.09 -22.37
C ALA A 143 11.79 -18.72 -21.07
N ALA A 144 12.80 -19.59 -21.08
CA ALA A 144 13.22 -20.35 -19.90
C ALA A 144 13.51 -19.47 -18.67
N GLY A 145 14.16 -18.32 -18.85
CA GLY A 145 14.37 -17.33 -17.78
C GLY A 145 13.09 -16.57 -17.41
N PRO A 146 12.52 -15.79 -18.34
CA PRO A 146 11.26 -15.06 -18.10
C PRO A 146 10.08 -15.96 -17.76
N ALA A 147 9.95 -17.15 -18.37
CA ALA A 147 8.87 -18.09 -18.05
C ALA A 147 9.02 -18.66 -16.64
N GLY A 148 10.22 -19.01 -16.21
CA GLY A 148 10.47 -19.46 -14.84
C GLY A 148 10.07 -18.43 -13.81
N ILE A 149 10.43 -17.16 -14.02
CA ILE A 149 10.03 -16.04 -13.17
C ILE A 149 8.50 -15.86 -13.19
N SER A 150 7.89 -15.95 -14.38
CA SER A 150 6.44 -15.78 -14.54
C SER A 150 5.65 -16.92 -13.86
N ILE A 151 6.13 -18.15 -13.94
CA ILE A 151 5.52 -19.30 -13.25
C ILE A 151 5.65 -19.13 -11.73
N ALA A 152 6.83 -18.75 -11.23
CA ALA A 152 7.03 -18.50 -9.80
C ALA A 152 6.13 -17.36 -9.29
N ALA A 153 6.01 -16.27 -10.06
CA ALA A 153 5.10 -15.17 -9.77
C ALA A 153 3.63 -15.62 -9.80
N ALA A 154 3.23 -16.45 -10.76
CA ALA A 154 1.88 -16.98 -10.86
C ALA A 154 1.53 -17.88 -9.66
N VAL A 155 2.44 -18.77 -9.25
CA VAL A 155 2.27 -19.61 -8.04
C VAL A 155 2.15 -18.76 -6.79
N LYS A 156 2.98 -17.70 -6.67
CA LYS A 156 2.89 -16.76 -5.54
C LYS A 156 1.57 -15.99 -5.54
N LEU A 157 1.05 -15.62 -6.71
CA LEU A 157 -0.24 -14.94 -6.84
C LEU A 157 -1.43 -15.87 -6.55
N LEU A 158 -1.35 -17.16 -6.93
CA LEU A 158 -2.37 -18.16 -6.63
C LEU A 158 -2.50 -18.42 -5.13
N ASN A 159 -1.37 -18.46 -4.43
CA ASN A 159 -1.26 -18.68 -3.00
C ASN A 159 -1.17 -17.37 -2.20
N TRP A 160 -1.50 -16.23 -2.84
CA TRP A 160 -1.37 -14.95 -2.19
C TRP A 160 -2.42 -14.80 -1.09
N GLU A 161 -1.92 -14.60 0.11
CA GLU A 161 -2.70 -14.21 1.29
C GLU A 161 -2.36 -12.76 1.63
N ASN A 162 -3.34 -12.01 2.10
CA ASN A 162 -3.11 -10.65 2.56
C ASN A 162 -2.53 -10.72 3.99
N PRO A 163 -1.23 -10.55 4.17
CA PRO A 163 -0.62 -10.66 5.48
C PRO A 163 -1.17 -9.57 6.41
N VAL A 164 -1.49 -9.96 7.63
CA VAL A 164 -1.76 -9.03 8.73
C VAL A 164 -0.46 -8.86 9.48
N GLU A 165 0.07 -7.66 9.46
CA GLU A 165 1.26 -7.31 10.21
C GLU A 165 0.86 -6.77 11.59
N HIS A 166 1.58 -7.22 12.62
CA HIS A 166 1.37 -6.82 14.00
C HIS A 166 2.58 -6.07 14.50
N HIS A 167 2.34 -4.92 15.10
CA HIS A 167 3.36 -4.15 15.76
C HIS A 167 2.86 -3.74 17.15
N ALA A 168 3.66 -4.02 18.17
CA ALA A 168 3.38 -3.63 19.54
C ALA A 168 4.54 -2.82 20.10
N THR A 169 4.25 -1.78 20.85
CA THR A 169 5.26 -0.92 21.46
C THR A 169 4.80 -0.40 22.81
N ASP A 170 5.77 -0.10 23.67
CA ASP A 170 5.56 0.44 25.01
C ASP A 170 5.73 1.97 24.97
N TRP A 171 4.85 2.68 25.67
CA TRP A 171 4.90 4.15 25.78
C TRP A 171 6.15 4.66 26.46
N ALA A 172 6.72 3.90 27.40
CA ALA A 172 7.91 4.30 28.16
C ALA A 172 9.14 4.57 27.28
N ARG A 173 9.11 4.09 26.01
CA ARG A 173 10.23 4.24 25.07
C ARG A 173 10.24 5.59 24.38
N TYR A 174 9.11 6.28 24.28
CA TYR A 174 8.95 7.51 23.50
C TYR A 174 9.17 8.76 24.35
N ASP A 175 9.98 9.68 23.86
CA ASP A 175 10.31 10.96 24.49
C ASP A 175 9.99 12.18 23.63
N LEU A 176 9.52 11.95 22.41
CA LEU A 176 9.16 12.99 21.44
C LEU A 176 7.86 12.61 20.73
N VAL A 177 6.98 13.58 20.48
CA VAL A 177 5.73 13.39 19.73
C VAL A 177 5.59 14.46 18.68
N PHE A 178 5.56 14.06 17.41
CA PHE A 178 5.22 14.96 16.30
C PHE A 178 3.71 14.96 16.03
N ILE A 179 3.16 16.15 15.79
CA ILE A 179 1.75 16.34 15.44
C ILE A 179 1.69 16.98 14.07
N ASP A 180 1.38 16.18 13.05
CA ASP A 180 1.17 16.69 11.68
C ASP A 180 -0.32 16.78 11.39
N ARG A 181 -0.90 17.97 11.65
CA ARG A 181 -2.33 18.24 11.43
C ARG A 181 -2.71 18.20 9.94
N LYS A 182 -1.77 18.51 9.04
CA LYS A 182 -2.01 18.51 7.60
C LYS A 182 -2.22 17.10 7.07
N ARG A 183 -1.37 16.18 7.49
CA ARG A 183 -1.45 14.75 7.13
C ARG A 183 -2.38 13.96 8.05
N LYS A 184 -2.82 14.55 9.16
CA LYS A 184 -3.68 13.91 10.18
C LYS A 184 -3.00 12.69 10.81
N ILE A 185 -1.73 12.85 11.15
CA ILE A 185 -0.93 11.84 11.85
C ILE A 185 -0.34 12.42 13.12
N VAL A 186 -0.22 11.55 14.11
CA VAL A 186 0.55 11.81 15.33
C VAL A 186 1.62 10.73 15.40
N VAL A 187 2.87 11.13 15.65
CA VAL A 187 4.01 10.21 15.58
C VAL A 187 4.79 10.27 16.88
N PRO A 188 4.52 9.36 17.83
CA PRO A 188 5.45 9.10 18.92
C PRO A 188 6.80 8.63 18.38
N SER A 189 7.89 9.22 18.85
CA SER A 189 9.23 9.04 18.30
C SER A 189 10.27 9.20 19.41
N PHE A 190 11.55 9.25 19.01
CA PHE A 190 12.70 9.35 19.90
C PHE A 190 13.53 10.59 19.53
N HIS A 191 14.08 11.30 20.52
CA HIS A 191 15.05 12.36 20.26
C HIS A 191 16.33 11.83 19.61
N ALA A 192 16.74 10.61 19.97
CA ALA A 192 17.93 9.96 19.41
C ALA A 192 17.78 9.60 17.94
N ASP A 193 16.58 9.18 17.52
CA ASP A 193 16.23 8.86 16.13
C ASP A 193 14.80 9.31 15.84
N PRO A 194 14.61 10.57 15.44
CA PRO A 194 13.29 11.10 15.15
C PRO A 194 12.55 10.36 14.03
N LEU A 195 13.26 9.68 13.12
CA LEU A 195 12.66 8.98 11.99
C LEU A 195 12.14 7.59 12.35
N ALA A 196 12.58 7.00 13.47
CA ALA A 196 12.10 5.72 13.97
C ALA A 196 10.74 5.82 14.70
N GLY A 197 9.92 6.78 14.33
CA GLY A 197 8.63 7.04 14.95
C GLY A 197 7.54 6.06 14.52
N PHE A 198 6.52 5.92 15.38
CA PHE A 198 5.34 5.11 15.14
C PHE A 198 4.17 5.99 14.64
N GLU A 199 3.78 5.83 13.38
CA GLU A 199 2.75 6.66 12.78
C GLU A 199 1.33 6.24 13.17
N VAL A 200 0.61 7.15 13.79
CA VAL A 200 -0.79 6.99 14.14
C VAL A 200 -1.66 7.84 13.23
N HIS A 201 -2.38 7.20 12.33
CA HIS A 201 -3.34 7.86 11.45
C HIS A 201 -4.65 8.14 12.16
N LEU A 202 -5.16 9.38 12.01
CA LEU A 202 -6.31 9.87 12.74
C LEU A 202 -7.31 10.59 11.82
N GLU A 203 -8.56 10.66 12.25
CA GLU A 203 -9.49 11.65 11.74
C GLU A 203 -9.17 13.01 12.35
N LYS A 204 -9.38 14.09 11.60
CA LYS A 204 -9.07 15.46 12.06
C LYS A 204 -9.69 15.79 13.42
N ALA A 205 -10.91 15.34 13.65
CA ALA A 205 -11.64 15.60 14.90
C ALA A 205 -11.03 14.88 16.13
N ARG A 206 -10.24 13.81 15.92
CA ARG A 206 -9.68 12.99 17.00
C ARG A 206 -8.24 13.35 17.38
N ILE A 207 -7.61 14.27 16.66
CA ILE A 207 -6.19 14.59 16.89
C ILE A 207 -6.01 15.17 18.30
N ASP A 208 -6.84 16.12 18.69
CA ASP A 208 -6.70 16.80 19.99
C ASP A 208 -7.01 15.87 21.15
N ASP A 209 -8.02 15.01 21.03
CA ASP A 209 -8.36 13.98 22.03
C ASP A 209 -7.23 12.97 22.19
N PHE A 210 -6.63 12.53 21.08
CA PHE A 210 -5.52 11.60 21.12
C PHE A 210 -4.25 12.23 21.69
N VAL A 211 -3.96 13.48 21.36
CA VAL A 211 -2.85 14.24 21.96
C VAL A 211 -3.07 14.42 23.48
N ALA A 212 -4.30 14.69 23.91
CA ALA A 212 -4.62 14.76 25.34
C ALA A 212 -4.38 13.41 26.02
N PHE A 213 -4.80 12.31 25.42
CA PHE A 213 -4.50 10.95 25.89
C PHE A 213 -2.99 10.70 25.99
N LEU A 214 -2.20 11.01 24.95
CA LEU A 214 -0.75 10.83 24.98
C LEU A 214 -0.08 11.64 26.10
N LYS A 215 -0.54 12.85 26.39
CA LYS A 215 -0.03 13.67 27.51
C LYS A 215 -0.28 13.03 28.87
N THR A 216 -1.26 12.14 29.00
CA THR A 216 -1.50 11.40 30.25
C THR A 216 -0.62 10.18 30.37
N VAL A 217 -0.31 9.48 29.29
CA VAL A 217 0.47 8.22 29.30
C VAL A 217 1.97 8.45 29.13
N ILE A 218 2.39 9.53 28.44
CA ILE A 218 3.79 9.93 28.27
C ILE A 218 4.00 11.41 28.64
N PRO A 219 3.80 11.80 29.92
CA PRO A 219 3.87 13.20 30.34
C PRO A 219 5.27 13.82 30.21
N HIS A 220 6.31 12.98 30.11
CA HIS A 220 7.70 13.39 29.94
C HIS A 220 8.08 13.71 28.50
N ALA A 221 7.27 13.30 27.51
CA ALA A 221 7.57 13.51 26.10
C ALA A 221 7.39 14.98 25.70
N GLU A 222 8.25 15.44 24.78
CA GLU A 222 8.11 16.74 24.13
C GLU A 222 7.12 16.66 22.98
N PHE A 223 6.12 17.56 22.93
CA PHE A 223 5.13 17.62 21.87
C PHE A 223 5.45 18.74 20.90
N ARG A 224 5.67 18.41 19.63
CA ARG A 224 5.98 19.38 18.55
C ARG A 224 4.91 19.33 17.45
N GLU A 225 4.35 20.49 17.12
CA GLU A 225 3.59 20.63 15.87
C GLU A 225 4.56 20.88 14.71
N ALA A 226 4.79 19.89 13.88
CA ALA A 226 5.66 19.98 12.71
C ALA A 226 5.20 19.00 11.62
N GLU A 227 5.54 19.30 10.38
CA GLU A 227 5.34 18.41 9.26
C GLU A 227 6.29 17.21 9.40
N TRP A 228 5.73 16.01 9.48
CA TRP A 228 6.50 14.77 9.56
C TRP A 228 7.19 14.47 8.23
N LYS A 229 8.50 14.32 8.25
CA LYS A 229 9.32 13.95 7.11
C LYS A 229 9.94 12.59 7.36
N TRP A 230 9.87 11.75 6.32
CA TRP A 230 10.45 10.40 6.32
C TRP A 230 11.98 10.46 6.27
#